data_16d4d7dd0611aed928a0486753d8b07e
#
_entry.id   16d4d7dd0611aed928a0486753d8b07e
#
_cell.length_a   1.000
_cell.length_b   1.000
_cell.length_c   1.000
_cell.angle_alpha   90.00
_cell.angle_beta   90.00
_cell.angle_gamma   90.00
#
_symmetry.space_group_name_H-M   'P 1'
#
loop_
_entity.id
_entity.type
_entity.pdbx_description
1 polymer ?
#
loop_
_entity_poly.entity_id
_entity_poly.type
_entity_poly.pdbx_seq_one_letter_code
_entity_poly.pdbx_strand_id
1 'polypeptide(L)'
;MVGGVTTAWFDAPSLIEAAALAGRVVELSGEIVVDVRATGVRVRLDSDDHAEPVSAAAQDLGLTANPAVLQDLSVVFESANPTTVRQFWQRVLDYAPGDDDGLVDPLRRDPAVRIRQSTELRLHRNRIHLDVVRPAASVEQANLGEAFGPYRVCHRDPDGNEVDLVPGDALGEGIATADWQAVFGAIACYRTTSPTQQRDLAVAAAALAHDAGFPLLVDLRPGLVIFDSGKDQWEDEAHGLELDFIDLAGQLQIAARELGATADSRSARFVQLFLDAADVAAVSAFWTAALGYTSDRRAGVTDIHDPHRLNPVLLFQELDVSDTERRRQRNRIQFELAVPSDVAPTRLATALAAGGRLLDESDGRWRVADPEGNELTIISGA
;
A
#
# COMPACT_ATOMS: atom_id res chain seq x y z
N MET A 1 15.48 -10.52 -5.08
CA MET A 1 14.10 -10.24 -5.57
C MET A 1 13.18 -10.11 -4.36
N VAL A 2 12.17 -9.23 -4.40
CA VAL A 2 11.14 -9.13 -3.36
C VAL A 2 9.78 -9.28 -4.05
N GLY A 3 8.91 -10.14 -3.51
CA GLY A 3 7.61 -10.41 -4.13
C GLY A 3 7.64 -11.01 -5.55
N GLY A 4 8.75 -11.68 -5.92
CA GLY A 4 8.91 -12.30 -7.25
C GLY A 4 9.32 -11.33 -8.37
N VAL A 5 9.61 -10.07 -8.06
CA VAL A 5 10.01 -9.03 -9.03
C VAL A 5 11.38 -8.48 -8.67
N THR A 6 12.24 -8.28 -9.67
CA THR A 6 13.53 -7.62 -9.48
C THR A 6 13.28 -6.17 -9.07
N THR A 7 13.65 -5.85 -7.83
CA THR A 7 13.33 -4.58 -7.19
C THR A 7 14.58 -3.98 -6.55
N ALA A 8 14.77 -2.67 -6.70
CA ALA A 8 15.84 -1.93 -6.05
C ALA A 8 15.26 -0.75 -5.25
N TRP A 9 15.94 -0.38 -4.17
CA TRP A 9 15.76 0.88 -3.47
C TRP A 9 17.08 1.65 -3.46
N PHE A 10 16.98 2.93 -3.73
CA PHE A 10 18.12 3.87 -3.66
C PHE A 10 17.76 4.97 -2.67
N ASP A 11 18.59 5.15 -1.64
CA ASP A 11 18.44 6.26 -0.70
C ASP A 11 18.70 7.58 -1.42
N ALA A 12 17.86 8.57 -1.20
CA ALA A 12 18.00 9.92 -1.75
C ALA A 12 17.87 10.96 -0.62
N PRO A 13 18.67 12.04 -0.67
CA PRO A 13 18.67 13.06 0.38
C PRO A 13 17.42 13.97 0.34
N SER A 14 16.71 14.00 -0.79
CA SER A 14 15.47 14.75 -0.94
C SER A 14 14.58 14.19 -2.05
N LEU A 15 13.34 14.70 -2.10
CA LEU A 15 12.38 14.37 -3.16
C LEU A 15 12.88 14.80 -4.55
N ILE A 16 13.69 15.86 -4.64
CA ILE A 16 14.25 16.37 -5.90
C ILE A 16 15.24 15.37 -6.50
N GLU A 17 16.21 14.87 -5.72
CA GLU A 17 17.17 13.88 -6.19
C GLU A 17 16.47 12.54 -6.49
N ALA A 18 15.48 12.18 -5.68
CA ALA A 18 14.66 11.00 -5.94
C ALA A 18 13.93 11.11 -7.29
N ALA A 19 13.29 12.25 -7.57
CA ALA A 19 12.62 12.50 -8.86
C ALA A 19 13.58 12.56 -10.04
N ALA A 20 14.81 13.04 -9.83
CA ALA A 20 15.85 13.06 -10.87
C ALA A 20 16.24 11.63 -11.31
N LEU A 21 16.37 10.69 -10.36
CA LEU A 21 16.58 9.27 -10.69
C LEU A 21 15.35 8.69 -11.41
N ALA A 22 14.16 8.93 -10.88
CA ALA A 22 12.91 8.43 -11.49
C ALA A 22 12.77 8.87 -12.96
N GLY A 23 13.12 10.13 -13.25
CA GLY A 23 13.11 10.67 -14.62
C GLY A 23 14.06 9.94 -15.56
N ARG A 24 15.26 9.59 -15.11
CA ARG A 24 16.20 8.79 -15.90
C ARG A 24 15.71 7.37 -16.13
N VAL A 25 15.12 6.78 -15.10
CA VAL A 25 14.64 5.38 -15.12
C VAL A 25 13.49 5.21 -16.11
N VAL A 26 12.49 6.11 -16.12
CA VAL A 26 11.35 5.99 -17.05
C VAL A 26 11.76 6.22 -18.51
N GLU A 27 12.88 6.90 -18.76
CA GLU A 27 13.43 7.05 -20.11
C GLU A 27 14.15 5.80 -20.62
N LEU A 28 14.55 4.87 -19.73
CA LEU A 28 15.09 3.56 -20.12
C LEU A 28 13.99 2.63 -20.65
N SER A 29 12.86 2.59 -19.95
CA SER A 29 11.67 1.85 -20.39
C SER A 29 10.42 2.47 -19.77
N GLY A 30 9.39 2.65 -20.59
CA GLY A 30 8.08 3.12 -20.14
C GLY A 30 7.29 2.10 -19.31
N GLU A 31 7.78 0.86 -19.19
CA GLU A 31 7.13 -0.23 -18.44
C GLU A 31 7.69 -0.36 -17.00
N ILE A 32 8.79 0.31 -16.68
CA ILE A 32 9.36 0.30 -15.32
C ILE A 32 8.42 1.02 -14.36
N VAL A 33 8.21 0.42 -13.20
CA VAL A 33 7.40 0.97 -12.10
C VAL A 33 8.31 1.65 -11.11
N VAL A 34 8.03 2.93 -10.81
CA VAL A 34 8.86 3.74 -9.91
C VAL A 34 8.00 4.37 -8.83
N ASP A 35 8.47 4.29 -7.59
CA ASP A 35 7.87 4.95 -6.43
C ASP A 35 8.89 5.94 -5.85
N VAL A 36 8.59 7.23 -5.97
CA VAL A 36 9.44 8.34 -5.51
C VAL A 36 8.97 8.78 -4.12
N ARG A 37 9.88 8.81 -3.18
CA ARG A 37 9.64 9.20 -1.78
C ARG A 37 10.66 10.25 -1.35
N ALA A 38 10.36 11.01 -0.32
CA ALA A 38 11.28 12.03 0.21
C ALA A 38 12.62 11.45 0.69
N THR A 39 12.69 10.14 0.95
CA THR A 39 13.88 9.44 1.46
C THR A 39 14.54 8.53 0.43
N GLY A 40 13.97 8.38 -0.76
CA GLY A 40 14.55 7.51 -1.80
C GLY A 40 13.56 7.08 -2.89
N VAL A 41 14.02 6.13 -3.69
CA VAL A 41 13.29 5.63 -4.87
C VAL A 41 13.25 4.11 -4.87
N ARG A 42 12.05 3.54 -4.96
CA ARG A 42 11.88 2.13 -5.32
C ARG A 42 11.70 2.00 -6.83
N VAL A 43 12.48 1.11 -7.43
CA VAL A 43 12.39 0.75 -8.84
C VAL A 43 12.05 -0.73 -8.95
N ARG A 44 10.94 -1.06 -9.62
CA ARG A 44 10.58 -2.42 -9.99
C ARG A 44 10.80 -2.59 -11.49
N LEU A 45 11.71 -3.48 -11.84
CA LEU A 45 12.13 -3.68 -13.22
C LEU A 45 11.11 -4.54 -13.99
N ASP A 46 10.91 -4.19 -15.24
CA ASP A 46 10.17 -4.97 -16.24
C ASP A 46 11.05 -6.06 -16.87
N SER A 47 12.37 -5.85 -16.89
CA SER A 47 13.39 -6.79 -17.37
C SER A 47 14.68 -6.65 -16.57
N ASP A 48 15.37 -7.75 -16.32
CA ASP A 48 16.68 -7.77 -15.68
C ASP A 48 17.76 -7.02 -16.50
N ASP A 49 17.56 -6.85 -17.81
CA ASP A 49 18.45 -6.07 -18.69
C ASP A 49 18.54 -4.60 -18.26
N HIS A 50 17.56 -4.09 -17.54
CA HIS A 50 17.56 -2.72 -17.03
C HIS A 50 18.28 -2.54 -15.68
N ALA A 51 18.71 -3.63 -15.01
CA ALA A 51 19.30 -3.55 -13.68
C ALA A 51 20.62 -2.74 -13.67
N GLU A 52 21.53 -3.01 -14.63
CA GLU A 52 22.79 -2.28 -14.75
C GLU A 52 22.58 -0.80 -15.15
N PRO A 53 21.79 -0.47 -16.19
CA PRO A 53 21.47 0.92 -16.53
C PRO A 53 20.84 1.73 -15.36
N VAL A 54 19.91 1.14 -14.59
CA VAL A 54 19.31 1.80 -13.43
C VAL A 54 20.34 2.04 -12.33
N SER A 55 21.20 1.05 -12.05
CA SER A 55 22.27 1.18 -11.06
C SER A 55 23.29 2.25 -11.45
N ALA A 56 23.64 2.32 -12.73
CA ALA A 56 24.54 3.36 -13.27
C ALA A 56 23.91 4.75 -13.14
N ALA A 57 22.63 4.91 -13.48
CA ALA A 57 21.91 6.18 -13.34
C ALA A 57 21.86 6.67 -11.88
N ALA A 58 21.67 5.75 -10.92
CA ALA A 58 21.71 6.07 -9.50
C ALA A 58 23.11 6.50 -9.04
N GLN A 59 24.15 5.77 -9.45
CA GLN A 59 25.55 6.12 -9.13
C GLN A 59 25.94 7.49 -9.68
N ASP A 60 25.57 7.82 -10.90
CA ASP A 60 25.82 9.13 -11.52
C ASP A 60 25.19 10.29 -10.75
N LEU A 61 24.08 10.02 -10.02
CA LEU A 61 23.40 10.97 -9.15
C LEU A 61 23.93 10.92 -7.71
N GLY A 62 24.90 10.05 -7.41
CA GLY A 62 25.44 9.87 -6.07
C GLY A 62 24.49 9.19 -5.08
N LEU A 63 23.47 8.48 -5.57
CA LEU A 63 22.51 7.77 -4.74
C LEU A 63 23.03 6.38 -4.36
N THR A 64 22.69 5.93 -3.14
CA THR A 64 23.19 4.67 -2.58
C THR A 64 22.10 3.60 -2.58
N ALA A 65 22.42 2.42 -3.12
CA ALA A 65 21.52 1.28 -3.06
C ALA A 65 21.37 0.77 -1.60
N ASN A 66 20.13 0.56 -1.16
CA ASN A 66 19.80 0.08 0.18
C ASN A 66 18.72 -1.01 0.11
N PRO A 67 19.07 -2.23 -0.27
CA PRO A 67 18.09 -3.31 -0.42
C PRO A 67 17.42 -3.72 0.91
N ALA A 68 18.01 -3.40 2.07
CA ALA A 68 17.46 -3.74 3.38
C ALA A 68 16.12 -3.04 3.69
N VAL A 69 15.81 -1.95 2.98
CA VAL A 69 14.52 -1.23 3.08
C VAL A 69 13.38 -2.01 2.41
N LEU A 70 13.70 -2.86 1.44
CA LEU A 70 12.71 -3.52 0.60
C LEU A 70 11.90 -4.54 1.42
N GLN A 71 10.60 -4.40 1.31
CA GLN A 71 9.61 -5.39 1.77
C GLN A 71 8.34 -5.32 0.93
N ASP A 72 7.59 -6.41 0.88
CA ASP A 72 6.32 -6.50 0.17
C ASP A 72 5.32 -7.28 1.02
N LEU A 73 4.25 -6.58 1.45
CA LEU A 73 3.19 -7.15 2.27
C LEU A 73 2.02 -7.56 1.39
N SER A 74 1.62 -8.82 1.46
CA SER A 74 0.47 -9.36 0.73
C SER A 74 -0.56 -9.98 1.67
N VAL A 75 -1.80 -10.08 1.20
CA VAL A 75 -2.93 -10.64 1.95
C VAL A 75 -3.25 -12.03 1.42
N VAL A 76 -3.44 -12.98 2.32
CA VAL A 76 -3.81 -14.36 1.99
C VAL A 76 -5.16 -14.70 2.58
N PHE A 77 -6.08 -15.14 1.74
CA PHE A 77 -7.37 -15.69 2.14
C PHE A 77 -7.33 -17.21 2.08
N GLU A 78 -7.78 -17.87 3.12
CA GLU A 78 -8.04 -19.31 3.11
C GLU A 78 -9.52 -19.57 2.89
N SER A 79 -9.86 -20.37 1.88
CA SER A 79 -11.22 -20.61 1.42
C SER A 79 -11.49 -22.07 1.08
N ALA A 80 -12.70 -22.56 1.37
CA ALA A 80 -13.18 -23.84 0.86
C ALA A 80 -13.54 -23.76 -0.64
N ASN A 81 -13.83 -22.56 -1.15
CA ASN A 81 -14.20 -22.28 -2.53
C ASN A 81 -13.39 -21.12 -3.13
N PRO A 82 -12.08 -21.29 -3.38
CA PRO A 82 -11.18 -20.21 -3.82
C PRO A 82 -11.67 -19.45 -5.05
N THR A 83 -12.31 -20.14 -5.99
CA THR A 83 -12.79 -19.53 -7.24
C THR A 83 -13.86 -18.45 -6.99
N THR A 84 -14.86 -18.73 -6.14
CA THR A 84 -15.94 -17.78 -5.86
C THR A 84 -15.46 -16.62 -5.00
N VAL A 85 -14.58 -16.89 -4.04
CA VAL A 85 -13.93 -15.85 -3.21
C VAL A 85 -13.07 -14.94 -4.08
N ARG A 86 -12.27 -15.51 -5.01
CA ARG A 86 -11.47 -14.73 -5.96
C ARG A 86 -12.33 -13.81 -6.82
N GLN A 87 -13.42 -14.30 -7.38
CA GLN A 87 -14.33 -13.50 -8.21
C GLN A 87 -14.94 -12.33 -7.45
N PHE A 88 -15.24 -12.51 -6.16
CA PHE A 88 -15.71 -11.43 -5.31
C PHE A 88 -14.61 -10.38 -5.12
N TRP A 89 -13.42 -10.78 -4.64
CA TRP A 89 -12.32 -9.87 -4.35
C TRP A 89 -11.78 -9.18 -5.60
N GLN A 90 -11.80 -9.84 -6.76
CA GLN A 90 -11.43 -9.22 -8.03
C GLN A 90 -12.33 -8.03 -8.36
N ARG A 91 -13.63 -8.14 -8.12
CA ARG A 91 -14.59 -7.04 -8.35
C ARG A 91 -14.43 -5.91 -7.32
N VAL A 92 -14.24 -6.26 -6.04
CA VAL A 92 -14.08 -5.29 -4.95
C VAL A 92 -12.83 -4.44 -5.14
N LEU A 93 -11.72 -5.12 -5.44
CA LEU A 93 -10.41 -4.50 -5.55
C LEU A 93 -10.14 -3.88 -6.93
N ASP A 94 -10.91 -4.26 -7.95
CA ASP A 94 -10.62 -3.95 -9.36
C ASP A 94 -9.20 -4.39 -9.74
N TYR A 95 -8.83 -5.62 -9.36
CA TYR A 95 -7.51 -6.20 -9.57
C TYR A 95 -7.45 -7.07 -10.81
N ALA A 96 -6.26 -7.10 -11.42
CA ALA A 96 -5.95 -8.03 -12.49
C ALA A 96 -5.60 -9.42 -11.93
N PRO A 97 -5.83 -10.50 -12.71
CA PRO A 97 -5.25 -11.81 -12.38
C PRO A 97 -3.72 -11.71 -12.32
N GLY A 98 -3.14 -12.25 -11.27
CA GLY A 98 -1.70 -12.42 -11.09
C GLY A 98 -1.26 -13.87 -11.29
N ASP A 99 0.01 -14.15 -10.99
CA ASP A 99 0.54 -15.50 -10.98
C ASP A 99 -0.07 -16.34 -9.85
N ASP A 100 0.00 -17.67 -9.98
CA ASP A 100 -0.46 -18.64 -8.96
C ASP A 100 -1.90 -18.39 -8.46
N ASP A 101 -2.79 -18.02 -9.39
CA ASP A 101 -4.18 -17.73 -9.05
C ASP A 101 -4.40 -16.51 -8.12
N GLY A 102 -3.39 -15.67 -7.94
CA GLY A 102 -3.47 -14.43 -7.18
C GLY A 102 -4.21 -13.31 -7.90
N LEU A 103 -4.42 -12.22 -7.17
CA LEU A 103 -4.94 -10.94 -7.67
C LEU A 103 -3.92 -9.85 -7.38
N VAL A 104 -3.68 -8.99 -8.36
CA VAL A 104 -2.65 -7.96 -8.28
C VAL A 104 -3.24 -6.61 -8.68
N ASP A 105 -2.92 -5.58 -7.90
CA ASP A 105 -3.25 -4.21 -8.27
C ASP A 105 -2.57 -3.85 -9.62
N PRO A 106 -3.33 -3.42 -10.64
CA PRO A 106 -2.75 -2.98 -11.91
C PRO A 106 -1.73 -1.85 -11.76
N LEU A 107 -1.87 -1.04 -10.71
CA LEU A 107 -0.96 0.07 -10.42
C LEU A 107 0.19 -0.32 -9.47
N ARG A 108 0.21 -1.55 -8.95
CA ARG A 108 1.25 -2.03 -8.03
C ARG A 108 1.44 -1.14 -6.79
N ARG A 109 0.36 -0.54 -6.29
CA ARG A 109 0.33 0.32 -5.10
C ARG A 109 -0.25 -0.40 -3.89
N ASP A 110 -1.36 -1.07 -4.11
CA ASP A 110 -2.10 -1.81 -3.08
C ASP A 110 -1.56 -3.25 -2.94
N PRO A 111 -1.77 -3.92 -1.79
CA PRO A 111 -1.20 -5.25 -1.54
C PRO A 111 -1.78 -6.30 -2.48
N ALA A 112 -0.94 -7.21 -2.95
CA ALA A 112 -1.41 -8.37 -3.69
C ALA A 112 -2.27 -9.28 -2.79
N VAL A 113 -3.22 -9.98 -3.42
CA VAL A 113 -4.12 -10.91 -2.73
C VAL A 113 -3.93 -12.32 -3.28
N ARG A 114 -3.80 -13.30 -2.38
CA ARG A 114 -3.76 -14.71 -2.73
C ARG A 114 -4.92 -15.45 -2.07
N ILE A 115 -5.52 -16.40 -2.77
CA ILE A 115 -6.59 -17.22 -2.23
C ILE A 115 -6.13 -18.69 -2.21
N ARG A 116 -5.98 -19.25 -1.01
CA ARG A 116 -5.52 -20.63 -0.81
C ARG A 116 -6.69 -21.56 -0.49
N GLN A 117 -6.62 -22.78 -1.01
CA GLN A 117 -7.55 -23.83 -0.65
C GLN A 117 -7.39 -24.21 0.83
N SER A 118 -8.49 -24.23 1.57
CA SER A 118 -8.54 -24.72 2.95
C SER A 118 -9.86 -25.44 3.20
N THR A 119 -9.83 -26.53 3.93
CA THR A 119 -11.03 -27.27 4.34
C THR A 119 -11.39 -26.99 5.81
N GLU A 120 -10.62 -26.14 6.48
CA GLU A 120 -10.87 -25.78 7.88
C GLU A 120 -12.12 -24.92 8.00
N LEU A 121 -13.11 -25.42 8.77
CA LEU A 121 -14.37 -24.72 8.99
C LEU A 121 -14.19 -23.64 10.06
N ARG A 122 -14.49 -22.38 9.71
CA ARG A 122 -14.39 -21.21 10.61
C ARG A 122 -15.69 -20.42 10.51
N LEU A 123 -16.53 -20.55 11.56
CA LEU A 123 -17.92 -20.08 11.53
C LEU A 123 -18.09 -18.63 11.99
N HIS A 124 -17.12 -18.11 12.77
CA HIS A 124 -17.24 -16.77 13.32
C HIS A 124 -16.65 -15.73 12.37
N ARG A 125 -17.07 -14.48 12.55
CA ARG A 125 -16.51 -13.30 11.89
C ARG A 125 -15.00 -13.24 12.06
N ASN A 126 -14.24 -12.93 11.01
CA ASN A 126 -12.80 -12.67 11.11
C ASN A 126 -12.52 -11.48 12.04
N ARG A 127 -11.29 -11.45 12.59
CA ARG A 127 -10.74 -10.28 13.25
C ARG A 127 -10.02 -9.36 12.28
N ILE A 128 -9.80 -9.79 11.06
CA ILE A 128 -9.14 -9.04 10.00
C ILE A 128 -10.16 -8.75 8.91
N HIS A 129 -10.21 -7.50 8.45
CA HIS A 129 -10.94 -7.08 7.25
C HIS A 129 -10.13 -6.03 6.48
N LEU A 130 -10.58 -5.70 5.31
CA LEU A 130 -9.97 -4.69 4.45
C LEU A 130 -10.95 -3.53 4.28
N ASP A 131 -10.40 -2.30 4.33
CA ASP A 131 -11.10 -1.15 3.78
C ASP A 131 -10.53 -0.87 2.38
N VAL A 132 -11.43 -0.80 1.44
CA VAL A 132 -11.15 -0.56 0.03
C VAL A 132 -11.81 0.76 -0.34
N VAL A 133 -11.02 1.78 -0.63
CA VAL A 133 -11.53 3.09 -0.99
C VAL A 133 -11.32 3.30 -2.48
N ARG A 134 -12.40 3.62 -3.17
CA ARG A 134 -12.43 3.85 -4.63
C ARG A 134 -13.30 5.05 -4.94
N PRO A 135 -13.09 5.77 -6.06
CA PRO A 135 -14.03 6.80 -6.51
C PRO A 135 -15.47 6.25 -6.56
N ALA A 136 -16.46 7.07 -6.21
CA ALA A 136 -17.85 6.65 -6.08
C ALA A 136 -18.37 5.88 -7.32
N ALA A 137 -18.02 6.32 -8.52
CA ALA A 137 -18.40 5.61 -9.75
C ALA A 137 -17.82 4.19 -9.87
N SER A 138 -16.64 3.93 -9.32
CA SER A 138 -16.02 2.59 -9.29
C SER A 138 -16.71 1.68 -8.26
N VAL A 139 -17.13 2.25 -7.12
CA VAL A 139 -17.93 1.53 -6.11
C VAL A 139 -19.26 1.08 -6.71
N GLU A 140 -19.96 1.95 -7.43
CA GLU A 140 -21.21 1.60 -8.10
C GLU A 140 -21.02 0.48 -9.15
N GLN A 141 -19.91 0.51 -9.90
CA GLN A 141 -19.58 -0.51 -10.91
C GLN A 141 -19.28 -1.88 -10.31
N ALA A 142 -18.77 -1.95 -9.09
CA ALA A 142 -18.51 -3.24 -8.41
C ALA A 142 -19.79 -4.05 -8.19
N ASN A 143 -20.95 -3.40 -8.10
CA ASN A 143 -22.29 -4.00 -8.03
C ASN A 143 -22.39 -5.19 -7.04
N LEU A 144 -22.01 -4.97 -5.79
CA LEU A 144 -21.95 -6.01 -4.76
C LEU A 144 -23.30 -6.26 -4.04
N GLY A 145 -24.36 -5.54 -4.42
CA GLY A 145 -25.64 -5.57 -3.73
C GLY A 145 -25.69 -4.62 -2.55
N GLU A 146 -26.66 -4.82 -1.66
CA GLU A 146 -26.90 -3.94 -0.51
C GLU A 146 -25.79 -4.09 0.54
N ALA A 147 -25.14 -2.97 0.88
CA ALA A 147 -24.16 -2.90 1.96
C ALA A 147 -24.84 -2.91 3.33
N PHE A 148 -24.19 -3.45 4.34
CA PHE A 148 -24.66 -3.48 5.73
C PHE A 148 -23.73 -2.69 6.67
N GLY A 149 -23.96 -2.80 7.97
CA GLY A 149 -23.20 -2.08 8.99
C GLY A 149 -23.66 -0.63 9.20
N PRO A 150 -23.12 0.06 10.20
CA PRO A 150 -23.58 1.40 10.60
C PRO A 150 -23.34 2.45 9.52
N TYR A 151 -22.26 2.31 8.73
CA TYR A 151 -21.90 3.25 7.65
C TYR A 151 -22.42 2.81 6.29
N ARG A 152 -23.08 1.63 6.18
CA ARG A 152 -23.60 1.09 4.91
C ARG A 152 -22.54 0.94 3.81
N VAL A 153 -21.35 0.49 4.18
CA VAL A 153 -20.22 0.24 3.28
C VAL A 153 -19.68 -1.20 3.36
N CYS A 154 -20.13 -1.96 4.37
CA CYS A 154 -19.64 -3.31 4.59
C CYS A 154 -20.30 -4.32 3.65
N HIS A 155 -19.49 -5.19 3.04
CA HIS A 155 -19.92 -6.35 2.25
C HIS A 155 -19.23 -7.61 2.75
N ARG A 156 -19.73 -8.79 2.32
CA ARG A 156 -19.15 -10.09 2.67
C ARG A 156 -18.91 -10.92 1.44
N ASP A 157 -17.75 -11.57 1.40
CA ASP A 157 -17.51 -12.60 0.42
C ASP A 157 -18.30 -13.90 0.76
N PRO A 158 -18.31 -14.91 -0.13
CA PRO A 158 -19.03 -16.17 0.12
C PRO A 158 -18.62 -16.94 1.39
N ASP A 159 -17.42 -16.73 1.90
CA ASP A 159 -16.93 -17.35 3.13
C ASP A 159 -17.15 -16.47 4.38
N GLY A 160 -17.78 -15.30 4.21
CA GLY A 160 -18.06 -14.35 5.28
C GLY A 160 -16.88 -13.46 5.68
N ASN A 161 -15.87 -13.32 4.85
CA ASN A 161 -14.84 -12.29 5.05
C ASN A 161 -15.43 -10.93 4.70
N GLU A 162 -15.19 -9.96 5.57
CA GLU A 162 -15.73 -8.61 5.42
C GLU A 162 -14.77 -7.68 4.68
N VAL A 163 -15.36 -6.75 3.96
CA VAL A 163 -14.71 -5.61 3.34
C VAL A 163 -15.59 -4.39 3.48
N ASP A 164 -15.02 -3.27 3.87
CA ASP A 164 -15.68 -1.98 3.78
C ASP A 164 -15.29 -1.35 2.43
N LEU A 165 -16.26 -1.29 1.50
CA LEU A 165 -16.08 -0.66 0.21
C LEU A 165 -16.57 0.78 0.30
N VAL A 166 -15.62 1.69 0.50
CA VAL A 166 -15.90 3.09 0.83
C VAL A 166 -15.84 3.94 -0.45
N PRO A 167 -16.90 4.70 -0.77
CA PRO A 167 -16.84 5.66 -1.85
C PRO A 167 -15.96 6.85 -1.45
N GLY A 168 -14.94 7.15 -2.27
CA GLY A 168 -14.17 8.38 -2.19
C GLY A 168 -14.96 9.56 -2.75
N ASP A 169 -14.54 10.76 -2.39
CA ASP A 169 -15.16 12.02 -2.80
C ASP A 169 -14.13 12.95 -3.46
N ALA A 170 -14.57 14.07 -4.00
CA ALA A 170 -13.67 15.13 -4.43
C ALA A 170 -12.91 15.71 -3.22
N LEU A 171 -11.64 16.07 -3.40
CA LEU A 171 -10.84 16.66 -2.32
C LEU A 171 -11.40 18.00 -1.82
N GLY A 172 -12.12 18.71 -2.66
CA GLY A 172 -12.76 19.99 -2.32
C GLY A 172 -13.77 20.42 -3.37
N GLU A 173 -14.57 21.44 -3.06
CA GLU A 173 -15.63 21.97 -3.96
C GLU A 173 -15.07 22.86 -5.08
N GLY A 174 -13.78 23.22 -5.03
CA GLY A 174 -13.15 24.19 -5.91
C GLY A 174 -12.57 23.59 -7.19
N ILE A 175 -12.57 24.38 -8.28
CA ILE A 175 -11.92 24.00 -9.55
C ILE A 175 -10.41 23.81 -9.41
N ALA A 176 -9.81 24.41 -8.39
CA ALA A 176 -8.37 24.34 -8.12
C ALA A 176 -7.88 22.94 -7.76
N THR A 177 -8.76 22.08 -7.21
CA THR A 177 -8.46 20.71 -6.81
C THR A 177 -9.40 19.69 -7.48
N ALA A 178 -10.02 20.05 -8.60
CA ALA A 178 -11.02 19.21 -9.29
C ALA A 178 -10.47 17.87 -9.80
N ASP A 179 -9.14 17.72 -9.96
CA ASP A 179 -8.49 16.48 -10.39
C ASP A 179 -8.19 15.53 -9.21
N TRP A 180 -8.38 15.99 -7.97
CA TRP A 180 -8.03 15.27 -6.76
C TRP A 180 -9.22 14.51 -6.17
N GLN A 181 -8.96 13.33 -5.66
CA GLN A 181 -9.91 12.48 -4.94
C GLN A 181 -9.46 12.30 -3.50
N ALA A 182 -10.38 12.44 -2.56
CA ALA A 182 -10.20 12.05 -1.17
C ALA A 182 -10.57 10.56 -1.01
N VAL A 183 -9.57 9.72 -0.93
CA VAL A 183 -9.70 8.26 -0.77
C VAL A 183 -8.88 7.78 0.44
N PHE A 184 -9.14 8.38 1.61
CA PHE A 184 -8.33 8.35 2.84
C PHE A 184 -6.95 9.02 2.71
N GLY A 185 -6.44 9.19 1.53
CA GLY A 185 -5.39 10.13 1.13
C GLY A 185 -5.94 11.06 0.07
N ALA A 186 -5.33 12.21 -0.13
CA ALA A 186 -5.61 13.05 -1.29
C ALA A 186 -4.79 12.53 -2.46
N ILE A 187 -5.46 12.03 -3.51
CA ILE A 187 -4.81 11.39 -4.67
C ILE A 187 -5.24 12.06 -5.96
N ALA A 188 -4.27 12.42 -6.81
CA ALA A 188 -4.51 12.84 -8.19
C ALA A 188 -3.71 11.94 -9.16
N CYS A 189 -4.37 11.49 -10.20
CA CYS A 189 -3.79 10.62 -11.22
C CYS A 189 -3.81 11.34 -12.58
N TYR A 190 -2.69 11.31 -13.30
CA TYR A 190 -2.52 12.01 -14.56
C TYR A 190 -1.99 11.08 -15.65
N ARG A 191 -2.79 10.90 -16.73
CA ARG A 191 -2.35 10.22 -17.94
C ARG A 191 -1.30 11.03 -18.66
N THR A 192 -0.25 10.35 -19.10
CA THR A 192 0.86 10.92 -19.87
C THR A 192 1.02 10.19 -21.20
N THR A 193 1.58 10.87 -22.19
CA THR A 193 1.72 10.36 -23.56
C THR A 193 3.17 10.00 -23.91
N SER A 194 4.12 10.29 -23.03
CA SER A 194 5.54 9.98 -23.24
C SER A 194 6.32 9.88 -21.92
N PRO A 195 7.44 9.13 -21.89
CA PRO A 195 8.36 9.10 -20.75
C PRO A 195 8.89 10.50 -20.38
N THR A 196 9.16 11.35 -21.36
CA THR A 196 9.59 12.74 -21.13
C THR A 196 8.54 13.53 -20.36
N GLN A 197 7.26 13.42 -20.72
CA GLN A 197 6.17 14.07 -19.98
C GLN A 197 6.04 13.51 -18.55
N GLN A 198 6.22 12.20 -18.34
CA GLN A 198 6.26 11.60 -17.00
C GLN A 198 7.40 12.18 -16.15
N ARG A 199 8.61 12.25 -16.72
CA ARG A 199 9.76 12.84 -16.05
C ARG A 199 9.49 14.30 -15.66
N ASP A 200 9.04 15.11 -16.62
CA ASP A 200 8.85 16.54 -16.40
C ASP A 200 7.79 16.80 -15.33
N LEU A 201 6.73 15.98 -15.31
CA LEU A 201 5.67 16.04 -14.30
C LEU A 201 6.17 15.62 -12.91
N ALA A 202 6.96 14.55 -12.83
CA ALA A 202 7.52 14.09 -11.55
C ALA A 202 8.52 15.11 -10.96
N VAL A 203 9.36 15.71 -11.82
CA VAL A 203 10.32 16.75 -11.41
C VAL A 203 9.60 18.02 -10.94
N ALA A 204 8.57 18.47 -11.66
CA ALA A 204 7.79 19.65 -11.27
C ALA A 204 7.07 19.42 -9.93
N ALA A 205 6.47 18.25 -9.75
CA ALA A 205 5.79 17.88 -8.50
C ALA A 205 6.77 17.80 -7.32
N ALA A 206 7.95 17.21 -7.54
CA ALA A 206 8.99 17.12 -6.52
C ALA A 206 9.50 18.50 -6.08
N ALA A 207 9.67 19.43 -7.02
CA ALA A 207 10.09 20.80 -6.71
C ALA A 207 9.03 21.54 -5.87
N LEU A 208 7.77 21.50 -6.29
CA LEU A 208 6.66 22.15 -5.55
C LEU A 208 6.50 21.57 -4.13
N ALA A 209 6.56 20.25 -4.00
CA ALA A 209 6.43 19.59 -2.71
C ALA A 209 7.66 19.86 -1.80
N HIS A 210 8.86 19.90 -2.38
CA HIS A 210 10.10 20.25 -1.66
C HIS A 210 10.06 21.68 -1.13
N ASP A 211 9.65 22.64 -1.95
CA ASP A 211 9.54 24.05 -1.58
C ASP A 211 8.47 24.25 -0.47
N ALA A 212 7.42 23.46 -0.50
CA ALA A 212 6.38 23.41 0.54
C ALA A 212 6.83 22.65 1.80
N GLY A 213 7.92 21.89 1.77
CA GLY A 213 8.35 21.00 2.86
C GLY A 213 7.44 19.78 3.06
N PHE A 214 6.62 19.42 2.06
CA PHE A 214 5.68 18.32 2.14
C PHE A 214 6.24 17.02 1.55
N PRO A 215 6.17 15.87 2.26
CA PRO A 215 6.71 14.59 1.78
C PRO A 215 5.76 13.89 0.80
N LEU A 216 5.44 14.54 -0.33
CA LEU A 216 4.56 14.01 -1.37
C LEU A 216 5.05 12.65 -1.86
N LEU A 217 4.12 11.71 -2.06
CA LEU A 217 4.38 10.45 -2.72
C LEU A 217 4.11 10.64 -4.22
N VAL A 218 5.09 10.29 -5.05
CA VAL A 218 4.96 10.39 -6.50
C VAL A 218 5.24 9.02 -7.11
N ASP A 219 4.23 8.46 -7.77
CA ASP A 219 4.34 7.13 -8.37
C ASP A 219 4.25 7.22 -9.89
N LEU A 220 5.24 6.65 -10.59
CA LEU A 220 5.27 6.57 -12.04
C LEU A 220 4.92 5.15 -12.48
N ARG A 221 3.93 5.06 -13.35
CA ARG A 221 3.39 3.82 -13.91
C ARG A 221 3.34 3.94 -15.43
N PRO A 222 3.28 2.87 -16.21
CA PRO A 222 3.15 2.97 -17.66
C PRO A 222 2.04 3.94 -18.08
N GLY A 223 2.44 5.09 -18.66
CA GLY A 223 1.52 6.13 -19.12
C GLY A 223 0.74 6.87 -18.02
N LEU A 224 1.16 6.81 -16.76
CA LEU A 224 0.45 7.42 -15.63
C LEU A 224 1.43 7.96 -14.58
N VAL A 225 1.14 9.13 -14.04
CA VAL A 225 1.79 9.68 -12.83
C VAL A 225 0.73 9.88 -11.76
N ILE A 226 1.04 9.50 -10.53
CA ILE A 226 0.12 9.58 -9.39
C ILE A 226 0.78 10.44 -8.32
N PHE A 227 0.06 11.44 -7.86
CA PHE A 227 0.39 12.22 -6.67
C PHE A 227 -0.48 11.75 -5.52
N ASP A 228 0.11 11.55 -4.35
CA ASP A 228 -0.58 11.08 -3.17
C ASP A 228 -0.01 11.77 -1.91
N SER A 229 -0.88 12.32 -1.10
CA SER A 229 -0.49 12.90 0.19
C SER A 229 -0.01 11.85 1.20
N GLY A 230 -0.44 10.60 1.05
CA GLY A 230 -0.46 9.58 2.08
C GLY A 230 -1.74 9.64 2.91
N LYS A 231 -2.05 8.54 3.61
CA LYS A 231 -3.28 8.41 4.42
C LYS A 231 -3.39 9.57 5.42
N ASP A 232 -4.51 10.28 5.38
CA ASP A 232 -4.85 11.44 6.20
C ASP A 232 -3.88 12.64 6.09
N GLN A 233 -2.73 12.50 5.42
CA GLN A 233 -1.67 13.52 5.41
C GLN A 233 -2.03 14.81 4.65
N TRP A 234 -3.23 14.92 4.11
CA TRP A 234 -3.80 16.16 3.58
C TRP A 234 -4.51 17.00 4.67
N GLU A 235 -4.64 16.45 5.89
CA GLU A 235 -5.20 17.13 7.06
C GLU A 235 -4.07 17.73 7.91
N ASP A 236 -4.22 18.98 8.34
CA ASP A 236 -3.20 19.72 9.10
C ASP A 236 -2.74 18.99 10.36
N GLU A 237 -3.67 18.35 11.09
CA GLU A 237 -3.38 17.60 12.30
C GLU A 237 -2.50 16.36 12.03
N ALA A 238 -2.64 15.77 10.85
CA ALA A 238 -1.92 14.56 10.48
C ALA A 238 -0.47 14.86 10.04
N HIS A 239 -0.27 15.81 9.12
CA HIS A 239 1.08 16.16 8.67
C HIS A 239 1.82 17.09 9.64
N GLY A 240 1.09 17.97 10.36
CA GLY A 240 1.63 18.88 11.37
C GLY A 240 2.65 19.89 10.86
N LEU A 241 2.55 20.25 9.61
CA LEU A 241 3.32 21.30 8.97
C LEU A 241 2.50 22.61 8.97
N GLU A 242 3.16 23.75 8.91
CA GLU A 242 2.50 25.04 8.65
C GLU A 242 2.23 25.21 7.15
N LEU A 243 1.30 24.43 6.62
CA LEU A 243 0.99 24.31 5.18
C LEU A 243 -0.48 23.98 5.03
N ASP A 244 -1.18 24.65 4.14
CA ASP A 244 -2.46 24.19 3.60
C ASP A 244 -2.21 23.26 2.41
N PHE A 245 -2.50 21.97 2.56
CA PHE A 245 -2.32 20.99 1.49
C PHE A 245 -3.19 21.31 0.26
N ILE A 246 -4.33 21.95 0.44
CA ILE A 246 -5.23 22.34 -0.67
C ILE A 246 -4.52 23.31 -1.62
N ASP A 247 -3.73 24.25 -1.09
CA ASP A 247 -2.92 25.16 -1.90
C ASP A 247 -1.84 24.42 -2.70
N LEU A 248 -1.13 23.48 -2.09
CA LEU A 248 -0.15 22.63 -2.77
C LEU A 248 -0.81 21.76 -3.84
N ALA A 249 -1.95 21.14 -3.54
CA ALA A 249 -2.71 20.33 -4.49
C ALA A 249 -3.14 21.15 -5.72
N GLY A 250 -3.55 22.41 -5.50
CA GLY A 250 -3.87 23.36 -6.57
C GLY A 250 -2.68 23.67 -7.47
N GLN A 251 -1.50 23.91 -6.88
CA GLN A 251 -0.25 24.16 -7.64
C GLN A 251 0.17 22.93 -8.46
N LEU A 252 0.10 21.73 -7.86
CA LEU A 252 0.39 20.46 -8.53
C LEU A 252 -0.56 20.22 -9.71
N GLN A 253 -1.86 20.50 -9.55
CA GLN A 253 -2.85 20.41 -10.61
C GLN A 253 -2.56 21.37 -11.76
N ILE A 254 -2.18 22.62 -11.47
CA ILE A 254 -1.81 23.61 -12.49
C ILE A 254 -0.61 23.11 -13.28
N ALA A 255 0.45 22.69 -12.58
CA ALA A 255 1.68 22.17 -13.23
C ALA A 255 1.38 20.94 -14.13
N ALA A 256 0.51 20.01 -13.68
CA ALA A 256 0.14 18.86 -14.48
C ALA A 256 -0.59 19.25 -15.77
N ARG A 257 -1.51 20.19 -15.69
CA ARG A 257 -2.28 20.70 -16.83
C ARG A 257 -1.41 21.50 -17.80
N GLU A 258 -0.50 22.33 -17.30
CA GLU A 258 0.47 23.09 -18.12
C GLU A 258 1.41 22.16 -18.90
N LEU A 259 1.80 21.05 -18.33
CA LEU A 259 2.58 19.98 -19.00
C LEU A 259 1.71 19.10 -19.93
N GLY A 260 0.40 19.39 -20.08
CA GLY A 260 -0.50 18.69 -20.98
C GLY A 260 -0.91 17.29 -20.49
N ALA A 261 -0.74 16.97 -19.23
CA ALA A 261 -1.21 15.73 -18.66
C ALA A 261 -2.75 15.77 -18.44
N THR A 262 -3.41 14.62 -18.57
CA THR A 262 -4.87 14.52 -18.46
C THR A 262 -5.26 13.81 -17.17
N ALA A 263 -6.14 14.41 -16.38
CA ALA A 263 -6.63 13.82 -15.14
C ALA A 263 -7.39 12.50 -15.40
N ASP A 264 -7.14 11.51 -14.53
CA ASP A 264 -7.81 10.20 -14.52
C ASP A 264 -8.25 9.86 -13.09
N SER A 265 -9.32 10.46 -12.64
CA SER A 265 -9.85 10.27 -11.28
C SER A 265 -10.24 8.80 -10.98
N ARG A 266 -10.52 7.99 -12.00
CA ARG A 266 -10.88 6.57 -11.82
C ARG A 266 -9.72 5.72 -11.33
N SER A 267 -8.49 6.15 -11.56
CA SER A 267 -7.29 5.44 -11.12
C SER A 267 -6.95 5.69 -9.64
N ALA A 268 -7.60 6.65 -8.97
CA ALA A 268 -7.41 6.87 -7.54
C ALA A 268 -7.89 5.64 -6.75
N ARG A 269 -7.03 5.14 -5.86
CA ARG A 269 -7.31 3.94 -5.06
C ARG A 269 -6.51 3.89 -3.77
N PHE A 270 -7.10 3.28 -2.76
CA PHE A 270 -6.45 3.07 -1.48
C PHE A 270 -6.98 1.79 -0.82
N VAL A 271 -6.09 1.03 -0.18
CA VAL A 271 -6.44 -0.14 0.65
C VAL A 271 -5.71 -0.04 1.98
N GLN A 272 -6.44 -0.25 3.06
CA GLN A 272 -5.85 -0.43 4.39
C GLN A 272 -6.34 -1.73 5.04
N LEU A 273 -5.61 -2.19 6.04
CA LEU A 273 -5.84 -3.45 6.71
C LEU A 273 -6.30 -3.17 8.14
N PHE A 274 -7.38 -3.81 8.56
CA PHE A 274 -7.94 -3.70 9.90
C PHE A 274 -7.73 -4.97 10.71
N LEU A 275 -7.33 -4.80 11.99
CA LEU A 275 -7.25 -5.88 12.96
C LEU A 275 -8.09 -5.53 14.19
N ASP A 276 -9.08 -6.37 14.50
CA ASP A 276 -9.78 -6.32 15.77
C ASP A 276 -8.97 -7.06 16.83
N ALA A 277 -8.65 -6.42 17.95
CA ALA A 277 -7.83 -6.94 19.02
C ALA A 277 -8.44 -6.66 20.40
N ALA A 278 -8.36 -7.63 21.31
CA ALA A 278 -8.78 -7.46 22.70
C ALA A 278 -7.72 -6.67 23.50
N ASP A 279 -6.45 -6.83 23.16
CA ASP A 279 -5.32 -6.02 23.65
C ASP A 279 -4.66 -5.29 22.48
N VAL A 280 -5.26 -4.16 22.08
CA VAL A 280 -4.79 -3.33 20.97
C VAL A 280 -3.31 -2.93 21.15
N ALA A 281 -2.88 -2.64 22.38
CA ALA A 281 -1.51 -2.21 22.63
C ALA A 281 -0.50 -3.33 22.36
N ALA A 282 -0.75 -4.55 22.85
CA ALA A 282 0.13 -5.68 22.62
C ALA A 282 0.16 -6.12 21.15
N VAL A 283 -1.00 -6.13 20.47
CA VAL A 283 -1.12 -6.50 19.05
C VAL A 283 -0.44 -5.45 18.17
N SER A 284 -0.71 -4.16 18.39
CA SER A 284 -0.06 -3.07 17.65
C SER A 284 1.46 -3.08 17.82
N ALA A 285 1.97 -3.30 19.04
CA ALA A 285 3.41 -3.41 19.30
C ALA A 285 4.06 -4.56 18.51
N PHE A 286 3.40 -5.72 18.44
CA PHE A 286 3.87 -6.84 17.63
C PHE A 286 3.94 -6.47 16.14
N TRP A 287 2.86 -5.93 15.56
CA TRP A 287 2.82 -5.63 14.14
C TRP A 287 3.76 -4.49 13.76
N THR A 288 3.91 -3.48 14.61
CA THR A 288 4.91 -2.41 14.45
C THR A 288 6.31 -2.98 14.34
N ALA A 289 6.67 -3.89 15.26
CA ALA A 289 7.99 -4.54 15.27
C ALA A 289 8.18 -5.52 14.11
N ALA A 290 7.19 -6.38 13.84
CA ALA A 290 7.26 -7.42 12.84
C ALA A 290 7.33 -6.84 11.41
N LEU A 291 6.67 -5.71 11.14
CA LEU A 291 6.68 -5.05 9.84
C LEU A 291 7.76 -3.94 9.74
N GLY A 292 8.37 -3.53 10.87
CA GLY A 292 9.25 -2.36 10.91
C GLY A 292 8.50 -1.07 10.61
N TYR A 293 7.26 -0.99 11.04
CA TYR A 293 6.37 0.16 10.83
C TYR A 293 6.55 1.22 11.93
N THR A 294 5.95 2.37 11.71
CA THR A 294 5.92 3.50 12.65
C THR A 294 4.47 3.81 12.98
N SER A 295 4.19 4.13 14.26
CA SER A 295 2.86 4.56 14.69
C SER A 295 2.51 5.96 14.17
N ASP A 296 1.21 6.22 13.99
CA ASP A 296 0.72 7.56 13.70
C ASP A 296 1.11 8.52 14.85
N ARG A 297 1.39 9.76 14.50
CA ARG A 297 1.81 10.79 15.47
C ARG A 297 0.68 11.33 16.32
N ARG A 298 -0.57 11.22 15.84
CA ARG A 298 -1.76 11.75 16.52
C ARG A 298 -2.12 10.88 17.72
N ALA A 299 -2.47 11.53 18.82
CA ALA A 299 -2.93 10.81 20.02
C ALA A 299 -4.30 10.16 19.73
N GLY A 300 -4.44 8.89 20.09
CA GLY A 300 -5.70 8.14 19.93
C GLY A 300 -5.92 7.52 18.55
N VAL A 301 -5.03 7.76 17.57
CA VAL A 301 -5.00 7.04 16.30
C VAL A 301 -4.16 5.77 16.47
N THR A 302 -4.73 4.64 16.09
CA THR A 302 -4.09 3.32 16.25
C THR A 302 -3.30 2.86 15.04
N ASP A 303 -3.23 3.69 14.01
CA ASP A 303 -2.59 3.38 12.74
C ASP A 303 -1.09 3.16 12.89
N ILE A 304 -0.61 2.15 12.20
CA ILE A 304 0.82 1.98 11.92
C ILE A 304 1.05 1.96 10.42
N HIS A 305 2.16 2.52 9.98
CA HIS A 305 2.48 2.66 8.56
C HIS A 305 3.94 2.35 8.25
N ASP A 306 4.19 1.90 7.05
CA ASP A 306 5.52 1.77 6.48
C ASP A 306 6.22 3.14 6.46
N PRO A 307 7.43 3.30 7.05
CA PRO A 307 8.17 4.55 7.02
C PRO A 307 8.40 5.12 5.60
N HIS A 308 8.48 4.23 4.62
CA HIS A 308 8.66 4.60 3.20
C HIS A 308 7.35 4.69 2.42
N ARG A 309 6.18 4.44 3.07
CA ARG A 309 4.86 4.49 2.41
C ARG A 309 4.78 3.63 1.14
N LEU A 310 5.36 2.43 1.18
CA LEU A 310 5.39 1.46 0.07
C LEU A 310 4.47 0.26 0.28
N ASN A 311 3.93 0.13 1.49
CA ASN A 311 3.06 -0.96 1.91
C ASN A 311 1.80 -0.42 2.60
N PRO A 312 0.71 -1.19 2.70
CA PRO A 312 -0.55 -0.72 3.26
C PRO A 312 -0.45 -0.35 4.74
N VAL A 313 -1.27 0.59 5.15
CA VAL A 313 -1.47 0.97 6.56
C VAL A 313 -2.23 -0.14 7.28
N LEU A 314 -1.89 -0.41 8.53
CA LEU A 314 -2.64 -1.26 9.44
C LEU A 314 -3.28 -0.42 10.53
N LEU A 315 -4.57 -0.69 10.82
CA LEU A 315 -5.32 -0.10 11.91
C LEU A 315 -5.73 -1.17 12.92
N PHE A 316 -5.85 -0.76 14.18
CA PHE A 316 -6.30 -1.65 15.25
C PHE A 316 -7.56 -1.10 15.89
N GLN A 317 -8.53 -1.98 16.10
CA GLN A 317 -9.81 -1.66 16.73
C GLN A 317 -10.05 -2.59 17.93
N GLU A 318 -10.71 -2.08 18.97
CA GLU A 318 -11.06 -2.88 20.13
C GLU A 318 -12.06 -3.97 19.77
N LEU A 319 -11.74 -5.20 20.14
CA LEU A 319 -12.63 -6.35 20.12
C LEU A 319 -13.24 -6.56 21.50
N ASP A 320 -14.56 -6.79 21.56
CA ASP A 320 -15.22 -7.17 22.80
C ASP A 320 -14.54 -8.42 23.44
N VAL A 321 -13.96 -8.24 24.59
CA VAL A 321 -13.26 -9.33 25.31
C VAL A 321 -14.17 -10.49 25.68
N SER A 322 -15.48 -10.28 25.75
CA SER A 322 -16.48 -11.32 26.02
C SER A 322 -16.75 -12.22 24.81
N ASP A 323 -16.41 -11.81 23.59
CA ASP A 323 -16.55 -12.63 22.38
C ASP A 323 -15.42 -13.67 22.28
N THR A 324 -15.48 -14.64 23.19
CA THR A 324 -14.43 -15.65 23.36
C THR A 324 -14.31 -16.59 22.18
N GLU A 325 -15.42 -16.88 21.49
CA GLU A 325 -15.43 -17.78 20.32
C GLU A 325 -14.72 -17.13 19.12
N ARG A 326 -15.03 -15.87 18.84
CA ARG A 326 -14.33 -15.11 17.78
C ARG A 326 -12.84 -14.93 18.08
N ARG A 327 -12.49 -14.69 19.34
CA ARG A 327 -11.08 -14.54 19.76
C ARG A 327 -10.27 -15.82 19.60
N ARG A 328 -10.86 -16.99 19.82
CA ARG A 328 -10.19 -18.29 19.71
C ARG A 328 -10.09 -18.80 18.29
N GLN A 329 -11.00 -18.37 17.41
CA GLN A 329 -10.99 -18.84 16.02
C GLN A 329 -9.74 -18.33 15.30
N ARG A 330 -9.05 -19.22 14.60
CA ARG A 330 -7.99 -18.84 13.66
C ARG A 330 -8.61 -18.05 12.49
N ASN A 331 -8.00 -16.93 12.11
CA ASN A 331 -8.50 -16.11 11.00
C ASN A 331 -8.40 -16.86 9.66
N ARG A 332 -9.34 -16.53 8.74
CA ARG A 332 -9.23 -16.92 7.33
C ARG A 332 -8.31 -15.99 6.55
N ILE A 333 -8.08 -14.78 7.06
CA ILE A 333 -7.18 -13.80 6.47
C ILE A 333 -5.88 -13.80 7.25
N GLN A 334 -4.77 -13.84 6.53
CA GLN A 334 -3.40 -13.83 7.05
C GLN A 334 -2.55 -12.89 6.19
N PHE A 335 -1.35 -12.56 6.65
CA PHE A 335 -0.43 -11.75 5.89
C PHE A 335 0.85 -12.52 5.53
N GLU A 336 1.45 -12.17 4.40
CA GLU A 336 2.77 -12.60 4.00
C GLU A 336 3.65 -11.38 3.79
N LEU A 337 4.83 -11.39 4.40
CA LEU A 337 5.85 -10.36 4.29
C LEU A 337 7.08 -10.93 3.59
N ALA A 338 7.29 -10.56 2.35
CA ALA A 338 8.52 -10.86 1.64
C ALA A 338 9.58 -9.80 1.96
N VAL A 339 10.76 -10.23 2.38
CA VAL A 339 11.92 -9.37 2.68
C VAL A 339 13.19 -9.96 2.09
N PRO A 340 14.27 -9.18 1.89
CA PRO A 340 15.58 -9.70 1.49
C PRO A 340 16.08 -10.81 2.42
N SER A 341 16.83 -11.77 1.88
CA SER A 341 17.25 -12.98 2.62
C SER A 341 18.13 -12.69 3.83
N ASP A 342 18.92 -11.64 3.78
CA ASP A 342 19.76 -11.17 4.86
C ASP A 342 18.98 -10.40 5.94
N VAL A 343 17.80 -9.87 5.63
CA VAL A 343 16.90 -9.17 6.56
C VAL A 343 15.98 -10.12 7.31
N ALA A 344 15.57 -11.23 6.69
CA ALA A 344 14.55 -12.14 7.22
C ALA A 344 14.84 -12.67 8.63
N PRO A 345 16.07 -13.11 9.00
CA PRO A 345 16.36 -13.57 10.35
C PRO A 345 16.18 -12.48 11.42
N THR A 346 16.59 -11.25 11.12
CA THR A 346 16.43 -10.11 12.02
C THR A 346 14.95 -9.77 12.18
N ARG A 347 14.17 -9.79 11.09
CA ARG A 347 12.73 -9.55 11.11
C ARG A 347 12.01 -10.58 11.98
N LEU A 348 12.34 -11.85 11.84
CA LEU A 348 11.82 -12.93 12.68
C LEU A 348 12.16 -12.69 14.17
N ALA A 349 13.43 -12.42 14.47
CA ALA A 349 13.86 -12.21 15.85
C ALA A 349 13.12 -11.02 16.49
N THR A 350 12.91 -9.93 15.75
CA THR A 350 12.18 -8.75 16.21
C THR A 350 10.70 -9.07 16.47
N ALA A 351 10.04 -9.82 15.58
CA ALA A 351 8.65 -10.27 15.77
C ALA A 351 8.50 -11.14 17.03
N LEU A 352 9.42 -12.07 17.25
CA LEU A 352 9.40 -12.94 18.44
C LEU A 352 9.65 -12.14 19.72
N ALA A 353 10.58 -11.19 19.71
CA ALA A 353 10.86 -10.32 20.85
C ALA A 353 9.67 -9.41 21.22
N ALA A 354 8.83 -9.07 20.26
CA ALA A 354 7.60 -8.30 20.47
C ALA A 354 6.38 -9.14 20.91
N GLY A 355 6.60 -10.34 21.42
CA GLY A 355 5.55 -11.23 21.93
C GLY A 355 4.99 -12.20 20.90
N GLY A 356 5.60 -12.28 19.73
CA GLY A 356 5.22 -13.24 18.69
C GLY A 356 5.57 -14.67 19.07
N ARG A 357 4.83 -15.63 18.50
CA ARG A 357 5.04 -17.07 18.69
C ARG A 357 5.31 -17.75 17.35
N LEU A 358 6.44 -18.43 17.21
CA LEU A 358 6.73 -19.24 16.02
C LEU A 358 5.74 -20.42 15.95
N LEU A 359 5.08 -20.58 14.83
CA LEU A 359 4.13 -21.65 14.55
C LEU A 359 4.74 -22.74 13.68
N ASP A 360 5.52 -22.32 12.66
CA ASP A 360 6.09 -23.21 11.67
C ASP A 360 7.31 -22.57 10.99
N GLU A 361 8.26 -23.41 10.56
CA GLU A 361 9.47 -23.00 9.83
C GLU A 361 9.75 -24.01 8.72
N SER A 362 9.88 -23.52 7.49
CA SER A 362 10.22 -24.35 6.34
C SER A 362 10.81 -23.52 5.20
N ASP A 363 11.90 -23.97 4.59
CA ASP A 363 12.45 -23.45 3.32
C ASP A 363 12.47 -21.91 3.18
N GLY A 364 13.01 -21.20 4.18
CA GLY A 364 13.09 -19.74 4.17
C GLY A 364 11.74 -19.03 4.41
N ARG A 365 10.79 -19.74 5.01
CA ARG A 365 9.47 -19.23 5.42
C ARG A 365 9.28 -19.47 6.91
N TRP A 366 8.88 -18.44 7.65
CA TRP A 366 8.59 -18.49 9.08
C TRP A 366 7.18 -18.00 9.33
N ARG A 367 6.31 -18.88 9.77
CA ARG A 367 4.97 -18.51 10.18
C ARG A 367 4.95 -18.18 11.66
N VAL A 368 4.61 -16.96 11.99
CA VAL A 368 4.51 -16.47 13.37
C VAL A 368 3.08 -16.00 13.65
N ALA A 369 2.67 -16.06 14.91
CA ALA A 369 1.42 -15.48 15.36
C ALA A 369 1.70 -14.33 16.31
N ASP A 370 0.88 -13.29 16.26
CA ASP A 370 0.85 -12.22 17.25
C ASP A 370 0.33 -12.74 18.61
N PRO A 371 0.27 -11.93 19.68
CA PRO A 371 -0.22 -12.35 20.99
C PRO A 371 -1.66 -12.92 20.98
N GLU A 372 -2.48 -12.54 19.99
CA GLU A 372 -3.86 -13.01 19.88
C GLU A 372 -4.08 -14.06 18.78
N GLY A 373 -3.00 -14.53 18.13
CA GLY A 373 -3.05 -15.60 17.15
C GLY A 373 -3.35 -15.16 15.71
N ASN A 374 -3.22 -13.87 15.37
CA ASN A 374 -3.22 -13.43 13.98
C ASN A 374 -1.88 -13.78 13.33
N GLU A 375 -1.90 -14.31 12.12
CA GLU A 375 -0.74 -14.95 11.50
C GLU A 375 -0.05 -14.05 10.48
N LEU A 376 1.29 -14.06 10.54
CA LEU A 376 2.20 -13.48 9.56
C LEU A 376 3.16 -14.57 9.09
N THR A 377 3.33 -14.71 7.79
CA THR A 377 4.42 -15.52 7.22
C THR A 377 5.52 -14.60 6.70
N ILE A 378 6.69 -14.63 7.33
CA ILE A 378 7.89 -13.95 6.82
C ILE A 378 8.51 -14.86 5.77
N ILE A 379 8.81 -14.28 4.59
CA ILE A 379 9.34 -15.00 3.43
C ILE A 379 10.68 -14.38 3.07
N SER A 380 11.73 -15.20 3.07
CA SER A 380 13.04 -14.82 2.56
C SER A 380 12.97 -14.69 1.03
N GLY A 381 13.17 -13.49 0.52
CA GLY A 381 13.37 -13.26 -0.92
C GLY A 381 14.67 -13.91 -1.41
N ALA A 382 14.64 -14.47 -2.61
CA ALA A 382 15.84 -15.02 -3.25
C ALA A 382 16.76 -13.91 -3.75
#